data_0d9b7615b05d12d6fd12fbeb3aada996
#
_entry.id   0d9b7615b05d12d6fd12fbeb3aada996
#
_cell.length_a   1.000
_cell.length_b   1.000
_cell.length_c   1.000
_cell.angle_alpha   90.00
_cell.angle_beta   90.00
_cell.angle_gamma   90.00
#
_symmetry.space_group_name_H-M   'P 1'
#
loop_
_entity.id
_entity.type
_entity.pdbx_description
1 polymer ?
#
loop_
_entity_poly.entity_id
_entity_poly.type
_entity_poly.pdbx_seq_one_letter_code
_entity_poly.pdbx_strand_id
1 'polypeptide(L)'
;MNKSGIWVIPAQPQRLPDERETLFKIREKIDDQLKQFINSKNFSNNIMASLTKPKSEMTPEELSKREEEEFNTGPLSVLTQSVKNNTQVLINCRNNKKLLGRVKAFDRHCNMVLENIKEMWTELPRTGKGKKKAKPVNKDRFISKMFLRGDSVILVLKNPLATASGK
;
A
#
# COMPACT_ATOMS: atom_id res chain seq x y z
N MET A 1 46.70 -20.53 -9.18
CA MET A 1 47.17 -21.64 -8.32
C MET A 1 47.99 -21.07 -7.20
N ASN A 2 47.55 -21.20 -5.95
CA ASN A 2 48.45 -20.88 -4.87
C ASN A 2 49.24 -22.15 -4.48
N LYS A 3 50.33 -21.99 -3.72
CA LYS A 3 51.34 -23.05 -3.47
C LYS A 3 50.77 -24.32 -2.78
N SER A 4 49.51 -24.40 -2.45
CA SER A 4 48.84 -25.56 -1.81
C SER A 4 47.88 -26.32 -2.74
N GLY A 5 47.80 -26.01 -4.04
CA GLY A 5 47.00 -26.77 -5.01
C GLY A 5 45.50 -26.73 -4.83
N ILE A 6 44.98 -25.85 -3.95
CA ILE A 6 43.55 -25.73 -3.67
C ILE A 6 42.93 -24.73 -4.66
N TRP A 7 41.97 -25.20 -5.45
CA TRP A 7 41.16 -24.34 -6.30
C TRP A 7 40.24 -23.53 -5.41
N VAL A 8 40.52 -22.21 -5.28
CA VAL A 8 39.57 -21.27 -4.68
C VAL A 8 38.56 -20.89 -5.77
N ILE A 9 37.36 -21.40 -5.64
CA ILE A 9 36.23 -20.98 -6.48
C ILE A 9 35.96 -19.50 -6.10
N PRO A 10 36.08 -18.53 -7.02
CA PRO A 10 35.73 -17.15 -6.70
C PRO A 10 34.26 -17.11 -6.25
N ALA A 11 34.01 -16.49 -5.11
CA ALA A 11 32.65 -16.26 -4.62
C ALA A 11 31.85 -15.59 -5.74
N GLN A 12 30.80 -16.25 -6.18
CA GLN A 12 29.85 -15.67 -7.14
C GLN A 12 29.35 -14.35 -6.56
N PRO A 13 29.36 -13.26 -7.32
CA PRO A 13 28.79 -12.01 -6.85
C PRO A 13 27.33 -12.32 -6.47
N GLN A 14 26.99 -12.09 -5.19
CA GLN A 14 25.62 -12.22 -4.72
C GLN A 14 24.79 -11.25 -5.56
N ARG A 15 23.94 -11.78 -6.43
CA ARG A 15 22.98 -11.01 -7.19
C ARG A 15 22.07 -10.30 -6.18
N LEU A 16 22.20 -9.00 -6.09
CA LEU A 16 21.23 -8.19 -5.34
C LEU A 16 19.82 -8.61 -5.82
N PRO A 17 18.89 -8.87 -4.91
CA PRO A 17 17.54 -9.27 -5.30
C PRO A 17 16.99 -8.23 -6.26
N ASP A 18 16.53 -8.68 -7.42
CA ASP A 18 15.93 -7.82 -8.43
C ASP A 18 14.80 -7.03 -7.74
N GLU A 19 14.86 -5.71 -7.81
CA GLU A 19 13.84 -4.84 -7.21
C GLU A 19 12.43 -5.24 -7.65
N ARG A 20 12.30 -5.79 -8.85
CA ARG A 20 11.05 -6.32 -9.41
C ARG A 20 10.55 -7.54 -8.67
N GLU A 21 11.47 -8.44 -8.31
CA GLU A 21 11.14 -9.66 -7.56
C GLU A 21 10.74 -9.33 -6.11
N THR A 22 11.41 -8.35 -5.52
CA THR A 22 11.07 -7.83 -4.20
C THR A 22 9.69 -7.18 -4.19
N LEU A 23 9.36 -6.39 -5.21
CA LEU A 23 8.04 -5.77 -5.38
C LEU A 23 6.94 -6.81 -5.64
N PHE A 24 7.25 -7.88 -6.36
CA PHE A 24 6.32 -8.97 -6.58
C PHE A 24 5.99 -9.71 -5.27
N LYS A 25 6.99 -10.02 -4.45
CA LYS A 25 6.81 -10.64 -3.11
C LYS A 25 6.02 -9.73 -2.16
N ILE A 26 6.22 -8.41 -2.25
CA ILE A 26 5.42 -7.43 -1.50
C ILE A 26 3.95 -7.53 -1.93
N ARG A 27 3.71 -7.61 -3.24
CA ARG A 27 2.35 -7.71 -3.79
C ARG A 27 1.63 -8.97 -3.31
N GLU A 28 2.27 -10.14 -3.35
CA GLU A 28 1.69 -11.40 -2.88
C GLU A 28 1.36 -11.34 -1.38
N LYS A 29 2.31 -10.89 -0.54
CA LYS A 29 2.06 -10.75 0.90
C LYS A 29 0.89 -9.82 1.22
N ILE A 30 0.72 -8.78 0.43
CA ILE A 30 -0.37 -7.81 0.61
C ILE A 30 -1.70 -8.41 0.17
N ASP A 31 -1.74 -9.15 -0.94
CA ASP A 31 -2.95 -9.83 -1.39
C ASP A 31 -3.40 -10.90 -0.37
N ASP A 32 -2.47 -11.55 0.33
CA ASP A 32 -2.78 -12.49 1.41
C ASP A 32 -3.26 -11.78 2.70
N GLN A 33 -2.66 -10.65 3.08
CA GLN A 33 -3.16 -9.84 4.20
C GLN A 33 -4.56 -9.28 3.91
N LEU A 34 -4.84 -8.93 2.67
CA LEU A 34 -6.17 -8.52 2.21
C LEU A 34 -7.22 -9.61 2.43
N LYS A 35 -6.91 -10.85 2.05
CA LYS A 35 -7.80 -12.01 2.28
C LYS A 35 -8.04 -12.24 3.77
N GLN A 36 -7.00 -12.14 4.60
CA GLN A 36 -7.12 -12.28 6.05
C GLN A 36 -7.96 -11.16 6.66
N PHE A 37 -7.81 -9.91 6.20
CA PHE A 37 -8.58 -8.77 6.68
C PHE A 37 -10.06 -8.87 6.30
N ILE A 38 -10.37 -9.30 5.08
CA ILE A 38 -11.75 -9.51 4.61
C ILE A 38 -12.42 -10.63 5.41
N ASN A 39 -11.67 -11.67 5.80
CA ASN A 39 -12.17 -12.79 6.58
C ASN A 39 -12.26 -12.53 8.09
N SER A 40 -11.62 -11.46 8.60
CA SER A 40 -11.71 -11.13 10.03
C SER A 40 -13.07 -10.52 10.37
N LYS A 41 -13.95 -11.31 10.98
CA LYS A 41 -15.30 -10.91 11.47
C LYS A 41 -15.26 -9.81 12.55
N ASN A 42 -14.10 -9.36 13.00
CA ASN A 42 -13.95 -8.36 14.06
C ASN A 42 -14.14 -6.91 13.60
N PHE A 43 -14.28 -6.66 12.30
CA PHE A 43 -14.52 -5.31 11.76
C PHE A 43 -15.92 -4.78 12.07
N SER A 44 -16.91 -5.66 12.23
CA SER A 44 -18.31 -5.25 12.44
C SER A 44 -18.61 -4.72 13.86
N ASN A 45 -17.88 -5.19 14.88
CA ASN A 45 -18.25 -4.88 16.27
C ASN A 45 -17.79 -3.49 16.75
N ASN A 46 -16.71 -2.93 16.18
CA ASN A 46 -16.23 -1.60 16.58
C ASN A 46 -16.95 -0.43 15.89
N ILE A 47 -17.65 -0.69 14.78
CA ILE A 47 -18.41 0.34 14.07
C ILE A 47 -19.75 0.61 14.76
N MET A 48 -20.34 -0.39 15.42
CA MET A 48 -21.66 -0.27 16.06
C MET A 48 -21.63 0.58 17.34
N ALA A 49 -20.54 0.64 18.06
CA ALA A 49 -20.45 1.37 19.32
C ALA A 49 -20.42 2.91 19.18
N SER A 50 -20.11 3.43 18.01
CA SER A 50 -19.99 4.89 17.73
C SER A 50 -21.30 5.57 17.30
N LEU A 51 -22.41 4.84 17.21
CA LEU A 51 -23.66 5.32 16.58
C LEU A 51 -24.73 5.81 17.56
N THR A 52 -24.41 6.04 18.84
CA THR A 52 -25.44 6.28 19.88
C THR A 52 -26.04 7.68 19.89
N LYS A 53 -25.45 8.70 19.25
CA LYS A 53 -26.02 10.05 19.20
C LYS A 53 -25.94 10.62 17.77
N PRO A 54 -27.06 11.09 17.18
CA PRO A 54 -27.02 11.66 15.84
C PRO A 54 -26.22 12.97 15.81
N LYS A 55 -25.47 13.20 14.73
CA LYS A 55 -24.60 14.40 14.57
C LYS A 55 -25.36 15.72 14.66
N SER A 56 -26.66 15.74 14.36
CA SER A 56 -27.51 16.90 14.45
C SER A 56 -27.77 17.40 15.87
N GLU A 57 -27.59 16.56 16.87
CA GLU A 57 -27.83 16.87 18.29
C GLU A 57 -26.54 17.14 19.08
N MET A 58 -25.40 17.13 18.39
CA MET A 58 -24.09 17.36 19.02
C MET A 58 -23.72 18.83 19.01
N THR A 59 -23.06 19.26 20.08
CA THR A 59 -22.46 20.60 20.15
C THR A 59 -21.24 20.67 19.22
N PRO A 60 -20.82 21.87 18.75
CA PRO A 60 -19.63 22.02 17.90
C PRO A 60 -18.36 21.43 18.52
N GLU A 61 -18.23 21.51 19.85
CA GLU A 61 -17.08 20.94 20.59
C GLU A 61 -17.11 19.40 20.60
N GLU A 62 -18.29 18.80 20.78
CA GLU A 62 -18.47 17.34 20.70
C GLU A 62 -18.20 16.81 19.30
N LEU A 63 -18.63 17.56 18.27
CA LEU A 63 -18.35 17.22 16.87
C LEU A 63 -16.85 17.23 16.59
N SER A 64 -16.13 18.26 17.06
CA SER A 64 -14.68 18.36 16.87
C SER A 64 -13.93 17.22 17.55
N LYS A 65 -14.26 16.90 18.80
CA LYS A 65 -13.68 15.76 19.52
C LYS A 65 -13.95 14.42 18.83
N ARG A 66 -15.17 14.22 18.37
CA ARG A 66 -15.54 13.00 17.65
C ARG A 66 -14.81 12.88 16.33
N GLU A 67 -14.67 13.96 15.57
CA GLU A 67 -13.87 13.94 14.34
C GLU A 67 -12.40 13.59 14.64
N GLU A 68 -11.83 14.14 15.68
CA GLU A 68 -10.45 13.82 16.09
C GLU A 68 -10.30 12.35 16.52
N GLU A 69 -11.25 11.80 17.25
CA GLU A 69 -11.30 10.39 17.61
C GLU A 69 -11.46 9.49 16.36
N GLU A 70 -12.31 9.85 15.41
CA GLU A 70 -12.49 9.13 14.15
C GLU A 70 -11.18 9.09 13.33
N PHE A 71 -10.40 10.19 13.33
CA PHE A 71 -9.09 10.21 12.67
C PHE A 71 -8.02 9.39 13.39
N ASN A 72 -8.07 9.27 14.71
CA ASN A 72 -7.06 8.58 15.50
C ASN A 72 -7.35 7.09 15.69
N THR A 73 -8.61 6.68 15.79
CA THR A 73 -9.04 5.29 16.07
C THR A 73 -9.84 4.65 14.93
N GLY A 74 -10.44 5.46 14.05
CA GLY A 74 -11.25 5.00 12.94
C GLY A 74 -10.44 4.47 11.75
N PRO A 75 -11.12 4.18 10.63
CA PRO A 75 -10.50 3.64 9.41
C PRO A 75 -9.37 4.52 8.85
N LEU A 76 -9.46 5.83 9.04
CA LEU A 76 -8.46 6.80 8.60
C LEU A 76 -7.20 6.84 9.50
N SER A 77 -7.20 6.15 10.63
CA SER A 77 -6.04 6.09 11.54
C SER A 77 -4.77 5.57 10.86
N VAL A 78 -4.90 4.67 9.88
CA VAL A 78 -3.79 4.17 9.08
C VAL A 78 -3.11 5.31 8.33
N LEU A 79 -3.89 6.22 7.74
CA LEU A 79 -3.37 7.40 7.03
C LEU A 79 -2.75 8.38 8.02
N THR A 80 -3.41 8.67 9.14
CA THR A 80 -2.91 9.55 10.20
C THR A 80 -1.55 9.08 10.71
N GLN A 81 -1.42 7.80 11.03
CA GLN A 81 -0.16 7.20 11.47
C GLN A 81 0.91 7.24 10.39
N SER A 82 0.54 7.00 9.12
CA SER A 82 1.48 7.00 8.01
C SER A 82 2.04 8.38 7.73
N VAL A 83 1.23 9.43 7.88
CA VAL A 83 1.68 10.83 7.77
C VAL A 83 2.60 11.19 8.94
N LYS A 84 2.20 10.89 10.20
CA LYS A 84 3.01 11.18 11.40
C LYS A 84 4.38 10.49 11.35
N ASN A 85 4.42 9.23 10.92
CA ASN A 85 5.64 8.43 10.88
C ASN A 85 6.38 8.52 9.53
N ASN A 86 5.87 9.30 8.58
CA ASN A 86 6.40 9.40 7.21
C ASN A 86 6.63 8.02 6.56
N THR A 87 5.73 7.06 6.80
CA THR A 87 5.84 5.69 6.29
C THR A 87 5.18 5.54 4.93
N GLN A 88 5.69 4.60 4.14
CA GLN A 88 5.08 4.26 2.86
C GLN A 88 3.77 3.49 3.07
N VAL A 89 2.81 3.79 2.20
CA VAL A 89 1.54 3.07 2.09
C VAL A 89 1.39 2.48 0.70
N LEU A 90 0.67 1.37 0.61
CA LEU A 90 0.22 0.81 -0.64
C LEU A 90 -1.26 1.14 -0.84
N ILE A 91 -1.59 1.73 -1.98
CA ILE A 91 -2.94 2.14 -2.35
C ILE A 91 -3.37 1.34 -3.57
N ASN A 92 -4.49 0.62 -3.45
CA ASN A 92 -5.14 -0.03 -4.58
C ASN A 92 -6.14 0.91 -5.21
N CYS A 93 -6.03 1.12 -6.51
CA CYS A 93 -6.91 1.99 -7.28
C CYS A 93 -7.89 1.22 -8.15
N ARG A 94 -9.04 1.84 -8.48
CA ARG A 94 -10.09 1.26 -9.33
C ARG A 94 -9.62 0.86 -10.72
N ASN A 95 -8.59 1.51 -11.26
CA ASN A 95 -8.00 1.21 -12.55
C ASN A 95 -7.06 -0.02 -12.55
N ASN A 96 -7.14 -0.86 -11.53
CA ASN A 96 -6.28 -2.01 -11.30
C ASN A 96 -4.78 -1.66 -11.18
N LYS A 97 -4.49 -0.42 -10.85
CA LYS A 97 -3.13 0.04 -10.54
C LYS A 97 -2.91 0.07 -9.05
N LYS A 98 -1.68 -0.19 -8.64
CA LYS A 98 -1.22 -0.12 -7.26
C LYS A 98 -0.21 1.02 -7.15
N LEU A 99 -0.38 1.86 -6.14
CA LEU A 99 0.51 2.98 -5.84
C LEU A 99 1.23 2.70 -4.53
N LEU A 100 2.55 2.67 -4.57
CA LEU A 100 3.39 2.60 -3.38
C LEU A 100 4.05 3.96 -3.19
N GLY A 101 3.71 4.68 -2.12
CA GLY A 101 4.23 6.03 -1.92
C GLY A 101 4.04 6.52 -0.48
N ARG A 102 4.41 7.78 -0.24
CA ARG A 102 4.24 8.44 1.06
C ARG A 102 3.11 9.44 0.98
N VAL A 103 2.22 9.39 1.98
CA VAL A 103 1.13 10.36 2.11
C VAL A 103 1.66 11.60 2.82
N LYS A 104 1.48 12.77 2.21
CA LYS A 104 1.80 14.07 2.82
C LYS A 104 0.62 14.71 3.50
N ALA A 105 -0.54 14.63 2.87
CA ALA A 105 -1.80 15.13 3.41
C ALA A 105 -2.96 14.31 2.86
N PHE A 106 -4.04 14.26 3.59
CA PHE A 106 -5.28 13.61 3.19
C PHE A 106 -6.48 14.30 3.85
N ASP A 107 -7.65 14.07 3.28
CA ASP A 107 -8.92 14.55 3.84
C ASP A 107 -9.86 13.38 4.24
N ARG A 108 -11.03 13.72 4.79
CA ARG A 108 -12.07 12.75 5.18
C ARG A 108 -12.63 11.92 4.01
N HIS A 109 -12.45 12.38 2.78
CA HIS A 109 -12.90 11.69 1.56
C HIS A 109 -11.82 10.81 0.93
N CYS A 110 -10.68 10.63 1.63
CA CYS A 110 -9.51 9.93 1.13
C CYS A 110 -8.87 10.58 -0.12
N ASN A 111 -9.12 11.87 -0.38
CA ASN A 111 -8.28 12.61 -1.30
C ASN A 111 -6.89 12.74 -0.67
N MET A 112 -5.86 12.50 -1.44
CA MET A 112 -4.50 12.42 -0.90
C MET A 112 -3.48 13.15 -1.77
N VAL A 113 -2.55 13.83 -1.11
CA VAL A 113 -1.32 14.32 -1.72
C VAL A 113 -0.23 13.29 -1.45
N LEU A 114 0.32 12.73 -2.49
CA LEU A 114 1.31 11.67 -2.45
C LEU A 114 2.66 12.14 -2.96
N GLU A 115 3.74 11.54 -2.43
CA GLU A 115 5.12 11.83 -2.78
C GLU A 115 5.92 10.52 -2.94
N ASN A 116 6.92 10.54 -3.85
CA ASN A 116 7.79 9.40 -4.14
C ASN A 116 7.00 8.13 -4.45
N ILE A 117 6.13 8.22 -5.46
CA ILE A 117 5.16 7.19 -5.80
C ILE A 117 5.76 6.24 -6.85
N LYS A 118 5.66 4.95 -6.59
CA LYS A 118 5.86 3.90 -7.58
C LYS A 118 4.50 3.35 -7.98
N GLU A 119 4.06 3.66 -9.19
CA GLU A 119 2.84 3.14 -9.78
C GLU A 119 3.14 1.80 -10.45
N MET A 120 2.34 0.78 -10.16
CA MET A 120 2.53 -0.58 -10.66
C MET A 120 1.23 -1.10 -11.27
N TRP A 121 1.33 -1.76 -12.44
CA TRP A 121 0.19 -2.41 -13.09
C TRP A 121 0.64 -3.62 -13.88
N THR A 122 -0.32 -4.45 -14.25
CA THR A 122 -0.10 -5.61 -15.11
C THR A 122 -0.77 -5.37 -16.44
N GLU A 123 -0.03 -5.50 -17.51
CA GLU A 123 -0.53 -5.36 -18.88
C GLU A 123 -0.57 -6.71 -19.58
N LEU A 124 -1.67 -6.97 -20.26
CA LEU A 124 -1.81 -8.12 -21.15
C LEU A 124 -1.46 -7.65 -22.56
N PRO A 125 -0.30 -8.05 -23.12
CA PRO A 125 0.05 -7.68 -24.49
C PRO A 125 -1.02 -8.18 -25.46
N ARG A 126 -1.46 -7.31 -26.37
CA ARG A 126 -2.39 -7.70 -27.42
C ARG A 126 -1.64 -8.56 -28.44
N THR A 127 -2.02 -9.83 -28.55
CA THR A 127 -1.53 -10.72 -29.60
C THR A 127 -2.51 -10.65 -30.79
N GLY A 128 -1.98 -10.65 -32.03
CA GLY A 128 -2.81 -10.64 -33.24
C GLY A 128 -3.75 -11.84 -33.33
N LYS A 129 -4.74 -11.75 -34.20
CA LYS A 129 -5.75 -12.83 -34.46
C LYS A 129 -5.05 -14.19 -34.60
N GLY A 130 -5.52 -15.20 -33.84
CA GLY A 130 -5.03 -16.58 -33.94
C GLY A 130 -3.81 -16.94 -33.13
N LYS A 131 -3.18 -16.02 -32.37
CA LYS A 131 -2.04 -16.32 -31.47
C LYS A 131 -2.49 -16.66 -30.05
N LYS A 132 -1.76 -17.57 -29.41
CA LYS A 132 -1.96 -17.92 -27.99
C LYS A 132 -1.92 -16.66 -27.11
N LYS A 133 -2.75 -16.61 -26.05
CA LYS A 133 -2.74 -15.51 -25.08
C LYS A 133 -1.31 -15.28 -24.56
N ALA A 134 -0.82 -14.05 -24.68
CA ALA A 134 0.50 -13.68 -24.16
C ALA A 134 0.49 -13.68 -22.63
N LYS A 135 1.64 -13.96 -22.03
CA LYS A 135 1.80 -13.88 -20.59
C LYS A 135 1.63 -12.42 -20.12
N PRO A 136 1.00 -12.18 -18.95
CA PRO A 136 0.89 -10.86 -18.38
C PRO A 136 2.29 -10.30 -18.06
N VAL A 137 2.51 -9.02 -18.36
CA VAL A 137 3.75 -8.30 -18.12
C VAL A 137 3.51 -7.26 -17.04
N ASN A 138 4.30 -7.28 -15.97
CA ASN A 138 4.26 -6.27 -14.93
C ASN A 138 5.06 -5.05 -15.37
N LYS A 139 4.44 -3.87 -15.27
CA LYS A 139 5.03 -2.57 -15.57
C LYS A 139 4.98 -1.69 -14.33
N ASP A 140 5.95 -0.81 -14.21
CA ASP A 140 6.03 0.19 -13.17
C ASP A 140 6.54 1.53 -13.70
N ARG A 141 6.19 2.61 -13.03
CA ARG A 141 6.75 3.94 -13.28
C ARG A 141 6.88 4.73 -11.97
N PHE A 142 7.83 5.64 -11.94
CA PHE A 142 8.04 6.55 -10.82
C PHE A 142 7.34 7.90 -11.09
N ILE A 143 6.68 8.43 -10.04
CA ILE A 143 6.02 9.73 -10.05
C ILE A 143 6.49 10.48 -8.80
N SER A 144 7.06 11.67 -8.96
CA SER A 144 7.61 12.45 -7.84
C SER A 144 6.52 12.91 -6.86
N LYS A 145 5.47 13.52 -7.39
CA LYS A 145 4.31 14.00 -6.60
C LYS A 145 3.04 13.84 -7.43
N MET A 146 1.94 13.50 -6.76
CA MET A 146 0.62 13.48 -7.40
C MET A 146 -0.48 13.75 -6.38
N PHE A 147 -1.59 14.28 -6.87
CA PHE A 147 -2.85 14.32 -6.16
C PHE A 147 -3.69 13.11 -6.57
N LEU A 148 -4.23 12.37 -5.60
CA LEU A 148 -5.12 11.24 -5.81
C LEU A 148 -6.50 11.56 -5.26
N ARG A 149 -7.51 11.50 -6.14
CA ARG A 149 -8.90 11.64 -5.73
C ARG A 149 -9.39 10.38 -5.01
N GLY A 150 -10.07 10.55 -3.89
CA GLY A 150 -10.53 9.46 -3.03
C GLY A 150 -11.46 8.46 -3.71
N ASP A 151 -12.27 8.89 -4.68
CA ASP A 151 -13.14 8.00 -5.46
C ASP A 151 -12.36 6.90 -6.22
N SER A 152 -11.10 7.15 -6.52
CA SER A 152 -10.23 6.18 -7.19
C SER A 152 -9.64 5.16 -6.24
N VAL A 153 -9.71 5.39 -4.94
CA VAL A 153 -9.13 4.53 -3.90
C VAL A 153 -10.10 3.41 -3.57
N ILE A 154 -9.61 2.17 -3.60
CA ILE A 154 -10.35 0.99 -3.12
C ILE A 154 -9.89 0.66 -1.71
N LEU A 155 -8.56 0.67 -1.48
CA LEU A 155 -7.96 0.22 -0.24
C LEU A 155 -6.61 0.88 -0.02
N VAL A 156 -6.32 1.19 1.25
CA VAL A 156 -5.00 1.67 1.70
C VAL A 156 -4.43 0.70 2.71
N LEU A 157 -3.20 0.25 2.48
CA LEU A 157 -2.48 -0.67 3.35
C LEU A 157 -1.17 -0.05 3.82
N LYS A 158 -0.84 -0.25 5.08
CA LYS A 158 0.48 0.08 5.60
C LYS A 158 1.52 -0.86 4.98
N ASN A 159 2.65 -0.33 4.52
CA ASN A 159 3.70 -1.17 3.97
C ASN A 159 4.34 -2.02 5.08
N PRO A 160 4.22 -3.36 5.05
CA PRO A 160 4.76 -4.23 6.09
C PRO A 160 6.29 -4.28 6.10
N LEU A 161 6.95 -3.88 5.00
CA LEU A 161 8.42 -3.88 4.91
C LEU A 161 9.04 -2.59 5.46
N ALA A 162 8.30 -1.50 5.56
CA ALA A 162 8.81 -0.24 6.12
C ALA A 162 9.12 -0.34 7.61
N THR A 163 8.56 -1.32 8.32
CA THR A 163 8.83 -1.57 9.75
C THR A 163 10.05 -2.43 10.00
N ALA A 164 10.60 -3.09 8.98
CA ALA A 164 11.75 -4.00 9.12
C ALA A 164 13.11 -3.31 8.97
N SER A 165 13.16 -2.06 8.49
CA SER A 165 14.41 -1.32 8.26
C SER A 165 14.78 -0.32 9.36
N GLY A 166 14.12 -0.40 10.53
CA GLY A 166 14.35 0.49 11.67
C GLY A 166 14.73 -0.25 12.95
N LYS A 167 15.80 -1.07 12.88
CA LYS A 167 16.58 -1.52 14.06
C LYS A 167 18.05 -1.51 13.72
#